data_1094a2310b91f5a2d5c0fd0dbf494475
#
_entry.id   1094a2310b91f5a2d5c0fd0dbf494475
#
_cell.length_a   1.000
_cell.length_b   1.000
_cell.length_c   1.000
_cell.angle_alpha   90.00
_cell.angle_beta   90.00
_cell.angle_gamma   90.00
#
_symmetry.space_group_name_H-M   'P 1'
#
loop_
_entity.id
_entity.type
_entity.pdbx_description
1 polymer ?
#
loop_
_entity_poly.entity_id
_entity_poly.type
_entity_poly.pdbx_seq_one_letter_code
_entity_poly.pdbx_strand_id
1 'polypeptide(L)'
;MLGMKYTSYNNPFDSNYHPKQDTSSLCSPQEQAYYRSLIGSANWCVKLGRYNIAYATSTLAQYSIAPRTGHLQAVLRLMGYLKRYPNAAIPVDGSFLPSSTTDEFEFQRANDWTEVFPDAHEARPIYAPKPFVMKDPLKITCYIM
;
A
#
# COMPACT_ATOMS: atom_id res chain seq x y z
N MET A 1 27.53 7.13 7.42
CA MET A 1 26.09 7.11 7.77
C MET A 1 25.68 8.53 8.08
N LEU A 2 24.95 9.18 7.17
CA LEU A 2 24.40 10.51 7.40
C LEU A 2 23.34 10.40 8.51
N GLY A 3 23.65 10.93 9.69
CA GLY A 3 22.75 10.97 10.84
C GLY A 3 21.59 11.95 10.60
N MET A 4 20.70 11.62 9.66
CA MET A 4 19.52 12.43 9.44
C MET A 4 18.57 12.28 10.62
N LYS A 5 18.35 13.37 11.34
CA LYS A 5 17.33 13.45 12.37
C LYS A 5 15.96 13.41 11.69
N TYR A 6 15.29 12.26 11.76
CA TYR A 6 13.90 12.16 11.32
C TYR A 6 13.02 12.97 12.25
N THR A 7 12.46 14.06 11.74
CA THR A 7 11.44 14.81 12.45
C THR A 7 10.16 13.99 12.51
N SER A 8 9.50 13.98 13.65
CA SER A 8 8.26 13.23 13.85
C SER A 8 7.07 13.97 13.25
N TYR A 9 6.33 13.35 12.34
CA TYR A 9 5.18 13.95 11.67
C TYR A 9 3.88 13.24 11.99
N ASN A 10 2.76 13.99 12.00
CA ASN A 10 1.43 13.43 12.24
C ASN A 10 0.79 12.89 10.96
N ASN A 11 1.18 13.43 9.80
CA ASN A 11 0.65 13.04 8.50
C ASN A 11 1.78 12.50 7.61
N PRO A 12 1.54 11.42 6.86
CA PRO A 12 2.54 10.82 5.98
C PRO A 12 2.90 11.72 4.80
N PHE A 13 1.97 12.59 4.40
CA PHE A 13 2.12 13.50 3.27
C PHE A 13 1.64 14.90 3.65
N ASP A 14 2.27 15.93 3.09
CA ASP A 14 1.83 17.30 3.30
C ASP A 14 0.70 17.64 2.34
N SER A 15 -0.43 18.13 2.86
CA SER A 15 -1.60 18.51 2.07
C SER A 15 -1.31 19.64 1.09
N ASN A 16 -0.34 20.50 1.44
CA ASN A 16 0.03 21.67 0.63
C ASN A 16 1.19 21.39 -0.34
N TYR A 17 1.79 20.20 -0.29
CA TYR A 17 2.88 19.84 -1.18
C TYR A 17 2.36 19.17 -2.46
N HIS A 18 2.65 19.78 -3.59
CA HIS A 18 2.32 19.27 -4.91
C HIS A 18 3.59 18.80 -5.64
N PRO A 19 3.91 17.50 -5.66
CA PRO A 19 5.15 17.00 -6.25
C PRO A 19 5.36 17.39 -7.72
N LYS A 20 4.28 17.51 -8.50
CA LYS A 20 4.34 17.92 -9.91
C LYS A 20 4.81 19.37 -10.11
N GLN A 21 4.62 20.22 -9.11
CA GLN A 21 4.97 21.64 -9.14
C GLN A 21 6.32 21.93 -8.48
N ASP A 22 7.01 20.88 -8.05
CA ASP A 22 8.31 21.03 -7.39
C ASP A 22 9.37 21.54 -8.38
N THR A 23 9.88 22.73 -8.11
CA THR A 23 10.94 23.40 -8.91
C THR A 23 12.31 23.32 -8.26
N SER A 24 12.45 22.58 -7.15
CA SER A 24 13.70 22.42 -6.44
C SER A 24 14.80 21.77 -7.31
N SER A 25 16.04 21.84 -6.89
CA SER A 25 17.18 21.26 -7.59
C SER A 25 17.05 19.73 -7.72
N LEU A 26 17.62 19.17 -8.78
CA LEU A 26 17.72 17.72 -8.93
C LEU A 26 18.65 17.14 -7.87
N CYS A 27 18.32 15.98 -7.37
CA CYS A 27 19.15 15.23 -6.44
C CYS A 27 20.44 14.74 -7.12
N SER A 28 21.52 14.70 -6.36
CA SER A 28 22.77 14.05 -6.77
C SER A 28 22.56 12.53 -7.00
N PRO A 29 23.43 11.84 -7.73
CA PRO A 29 23.31 10.39 -7.93
C PRO A 29 23.23 9.58 -6.64
N GLN A 30 23.93 10.00 -5.59
CA GLN A 30 23.87 9.37 -4.27
C GLN A 30 22.52 9.56 -3.60
N GLU A 31 21.97 10.77 -3.64
CA GLU A 31 20.64 11.09 -3.12
C GLU A 31 19.52 10.37 -3.90
N GLN A 32 19.68 10.22 -5.21
CA GLN A 32 18.76 9.43 -6.05
C GLN A 32 18.74 7.96 -5.63
N ALA A 33 19.91 7.36 -5.41
CA ALA A 33 20.01 5.98 -4.92
C ALA A 33 19.37 5.84 -3.55
N TYR A 34 19.61 6.79 -2.65
CA TYR A 34 18.99 6.84 -1.33
C TYR A 34 17.48 7.00 -1.41
N TYR A 35 16.99 7.91 -2.27
CA TYR A 35 15.56 8.09 -2.52
C TYR A 35 14.87 6.79 -2.93
N ARG A 36 15.45 6.07 -3.92
CA ARG A 36 14.91 4.79 -4.40
C ARG A 36 14.87 3.73 -3.30
N SER A 37 15.89 3.68 -2.45
CA SER A 37 15.94 2.78 -1.30
C SER A 37 14.80 3.06 -0.32
N LEU A 38 14.55 4.33 0.00
CA LEU A 38 13.45 4.73 0.88
C LEU A 38 12.07 4.39 0.28
N ILE A 39 11.87 4.66 -1.01
CA ILE A 39 10.64 4.29 -1.71
C ILE A 39 10.43 2.78 -1.71
N GLY A 40 11.49 2.00 -1.94
CA GLY A 40 11.44 0.53 -1.85
C GLY A 40 10.99 0.04 -0.48
N SER A 41 11.56 0.63 0.58
CA SER A 41 11.18 0.32 1.97
C SER A 41 9.72 0.69 2.27
N ALA A 42 9.25 1.86 1.79
CA ALA A 42 7.87 2.28 1.94
C ALA A 42 6.89 1.36 1.20
N ASN A 43 7.21 0.96 -0.03
CA ASN A 43 6.43 -0.01 -0.80
C ASN A 43 6.32 -1.37 -0.09
N TRP A 44 7.41 -1.81 0.53
CA TRP A 44 7.40 -3.02 1.35
C TRP A 44 6.42 -2.90 2.51
N CYS A 45 6.44 -1.78 3.24
CA CYS A 45 5.48 -1.52 4.32
C CYS A 45 4.02 -1.53 3.83
N VAL A 46 3.73 -0.96 2.65
CA VAL A 46 2.39 -1.01 2.06
C VAL A 46 1.95 -2.45 1.81
N LYS A 47 2.83 -3.29 1.26
CA LYS A 47 2.55 -4.71 1.02
C LYS A 47 2.31 -5.50 2.30
N LEU A 48 2.93 -5.10 3.41
CA LEU A 48 2.71 -5.68 4.73
C LEU A 48 1.48 -5.13 5.46
N GLY A 49 0.61 -4.37 4.79
CA GLY A 49 -0.66 -3.91 5.34
C GLY A 49 -0.70 -2.45 5.79
N ARG A 50 0.37 -1.66 5.56
CA ARG A 50 0.38 -0.21 5.86
C ARG A 50 -0.29 0.59 4.74
N TYR A 51 -1.57 0.33 4.49
CA TYR A 51 -2.32 1.00 3.41
C TYR A 51 -2.48 2.50 3.62
N ASN A 52 -2.38 2.98 4.86
CA ASN A 52 -2.46 4.40 5.20
C ASN A 52 -1.35 5.26 4.54
N ILE A 53 -0.25 4.65 4.11
CA ILE A 53 0.83 5.34 3.39
C ILE A 53 0.82 5.06 1.88
N ALA A 54 -0.10 4.24 1.38
CA ALA A 54 -0.12 3.78 -0.01
C ALA A 54 -0.17 4.95 -1.01
N TYR A 55 -1.04 5.94 -0.76
CA TYR A 55 -1.15 7.13 -1.60
C TYR A 55 0.17 7.91 -1.68
N ALA A 56 0.75 8.22 -0.51
CA ALA A 56 2.01 8.98 -0.45
C ALA A 56 3.16 8.25 -1.15
N THR A 57 3.27 6.94 -0.90
CA THR A 57 4.31 6.09 -1.51
C THR A 57 4.14 6.00 -3.02
N SER A 58 2.93 5.76 -3.51
CA SER A 58 2.62 5.67 -4.95
C SER A 58 2.90 6.99 -5.67
N THR A 59 2.48 8.11 -5.07
CA THR A 59 2.71 9.45 -5.64
C THR A 59 4.20 9.75 -5.74
N LEU A 60 4.97 9.50 -4.68
CA LEU A 60 6.40 9.76 -4.67
C LEU A 60 7.20 8.78 -5.56
N ALA A 61 6.75 7.54 -5.70
CA ALA A 61 7.40 6.54 -6.55
C ALA A 61 7.49 6.97 -8.03
N GLN A 62 6.57 7.81 -8.51
CA GLN A 62 6.56 8.32 -9.88
C GLN A 62 7.81 9.15 -10.23
N TYR A 63 8.48 9.73 -9.22
CA TYR A 63 9.65 10.58 -9.39
C TYR A 63 10.99 9.85 -9.19
N SER A 64 10.98 8.52 -9.13
CA SER A 64 12.18 7.70 -8.84
C SER A 64 13.30 7.80 -9.88
N ILE A 65 12.99 8.22 -11.11
CA ILE A 65 13.98 8.37 -12.19
C ILE A 65 14.82 9.64 -11.99
N ALA A 66 14.14 10.77 -11.71
CA ALA A 66 14.77 12.08 -11.57
C ALA A 66 14.18 12.83 -10.35
N PRO A 67 14.44 12.36 -9.12
CA PRO A 67 13.92 13.01 -7.94
C PRO A 67 14.57 14.37 -7.73
N ARG A 68 13.78 15.28 -7.18
CA ARG A 68 14.23 16.59 -6.73
C ARG A 68 14.43 16.61 -5.22
N THR A 69 15.09 17.61 -4.70
CA THR A 69 15.32 17.75 -3.25
C THR A 69 14.02 17.84 -2.45
N GLY A 70 12.97 18.47 -3.00
CA GLY A 70 11.63 18.48 -2.38
C GLY A 70 10.98 17.10 -2.32
N HIS A 71 11.14 16.28 -3.37
CA HIS A 71 10.69 14.89 -3.34
C HIS A 71 11.42 14.07 -2.25
N LEU A 72 12.72 14.29 -2.09
CA LEU A 72 13.51 13.62 -1.05
C LEU A 72 13.02 14.03 0.36
N GLN A 73 12.74 15.32 0.58
CA GLN A 73 12.19 15.80 1.85
C GLN A 73 10.81 15.17 2.13
N ALA A 74 9.95 15.04 1.12
CA ALA A 74 8.64 14.42 1.27
C ALA A 74 8.76 12.92 1.64
N VAL A 75 9.72 12.18 1.07
CA VAL A 75 9.98 10.78 1.47
C VAL A 75 10.54 10.70 2.89
N LEU A 76 11.42 11.61 3.30
CA LEU A 76 11.92 11.68 4.68
C LEU A 76 10.80 11.97 5.68
N ARG A 77 9.83 12.83 5.31
CA ARG A 77 8.61 13.06 6.09
C ARG A 77 7.80 11.77 6.25
N LEU A 78 7.61 11.02 5.17
CA LEU A 78 6.94 9.73 5.19
C LEU A 78 7.63 8.74 6.15
N MET A 79 8.96 8.68 6.13
CA MET A 79 9.74 7.85 7.06
C MET A 79 9.60 8.32 8.51
N GLY A 80 9.57 9.64 8.74
CA GLY A 80 9.32 10.22 10.05
C GLY A 80 7.94 9.88 10.61
N TYR A 81 6.92 9.84 9.75
CA TYR A 81 5.57 9.37 10.09
C TYR A 81 5.56 7.88 10.47
N LEU A 82 6.21 7.03 9.68
CA LEU A 82 6.32 5.59 9.97
C LEU A 82 7.04 5.33 11.31
N LYS A 83 8.09 6.08 11.59
CA LYS A 83 8.80 6.00 12.88
C LYS A 83 7.91 6.39 14.06
N ARG A 84 7.04 7.38 13.89
CA ARG A 84 6.11 7.83 14.94
C ARG A 84 4.99 6.83 15.19
N TYR A 85 4.48 6.20 14.14
CA TYR A 85 3.36 5.27 14.19
C TYR A 85 3.77 3.87 13.70
N PRO A 86 4.64 3.16 14.42
CA PRO A 86 5.16 1.87 13.96
C PRO A 86 4.06 0.80 13.90
N ASN A 87 3.10 0.86 14.82
CA ASN A 87 2.09 -0.18 15.05
C ASN A 87 0.69 0.22 14.53
N ALA A 88 0.61 1.05 13.47
CA ALA A 88 -0.69 1.36 12.89
C ALA A 88 -1.27 0.11 12.24
N ALA A 89 -2.36 -0.41 12.78
CA ALA A 89 -3.12 -1.53 12.25
C ALA A 89 -4.47 -1.04 11.72
N ILE A 90 -4.93 -1.64 10.64
CA ILE A 90 -6.31 -1.47 10.17
C ILE A 90 -7.12 -2.60 10.80
N PRO A 91 -8.05 -2.31 11.72
CA PRO A 91 -8.95 -3.33 12.23
C PRO A 91 -9.88 -3.76 11.08
N VAL A 92 -9.81 -5.04 10.72
CA VAL A 92 -10.77 -5.65 9.80
C VAL A 92 -11.83 -6.32 10.68
N ASP A 93 -12.98 -5.68 10.81
CA ASP A 93 -14.12 -6.25 11.53
C ASP A 93 -14.89 -7.17 10.59
N GLY A 94 -14.74 -8.47 10.79
CA GLY A 94 -15.48 -9.49 10.03
C GLY A 94 -16.93 -9.68 10.46
N SER A 95 -17.37 -9.03 11.56
CA SER A 95 -18.74 -9.15 12.06
C SER A 95 -19.77 -8.38 11.22
N PHE A 96 -19.30 -7.49 10.34
CA PHE A 96 -20.13 -6.63 9.50
C PHE A 96 -20.55 -7.26 8.17
N LEU A 97 -20.12 -8.49 7.88
CA LEU A 97 -20.66 -9.24 6.75
C LEU A 97 -22.00 -9.82 7.18
N PRO A 98 -23.15 -9.22 6.80
CA PRO A 98 -24.44 -9.85 7.09
C PRO A 98 -24.43 -11.24 6.44
N SER A 99 -24.81 -12.25 7.20
CA SER A 99 -24.87 -13.63 6.72
C SER A 99 -25.81 -13.82 5.50
N SER A 100 -26.64 -12.82 5.23
CA SER A 100 -27.52 -12.76 4.06
C SER A 100 -26.80 -12.31 2.77
N THR A 101 -25.61 -11.70 2.85
CA THR A 101 -24.87 -11.32 1.64
C THR A 101 -24.17 -12.49 0.98
N THR A 102 -24.06 -13.63 1.62
CA THR A 102 -23.57 -14.84 0.97
C THR A 102 -24.57 -15.39 -0.06
N ASP A 103 -25.86 -15.08 0.10
CA ASP A 103 -26.89 -15.52 -0.84
C ASP A 103 -27.08 -14.52 -2.01
N GLU A 104 -26.77 -13.23 -1.79
CA GLU A 104 -26.79 -12.21 -2.86
C GLU A 104 -25.52 -12.16 -3.70
N PHE A 105 -24.40 -12.61 -3.16
CA PHE A 105 -23.20 -13.00 -3.89
C PHE A 105 -23.18 -14.50 -4.15
N GLU A 106 -24.29 -15.14 -4.38
CA GLU A 106 -24.29 -16.23 -5.32
C GLU A 106 -23.77 -15.58 -6.60
N PHE A 107 -22.46 -15.72 -6.79
CA PHE A 107 -21.79 -15.45 -8.04
C PHE A 107 -22.66 -16.19 -9.03
N GLN A 108 -23.63 -15.50 -9.63
CA GLN A 108 -24.21 -15.99 -10.87
C GLN A 108 -22.96 -16.21 -11.69
N ARG A 109 -22.49 -17.44 -11.68
CA ARG A 109 -21.50 -17.88 -12.67
C ARG A 109 -22.17 -17.37 -13.92
N ALA A 110 -21.65 -16.24 -14.40
CA ALA A 110 -22.07 -15.79 -15.69
C ALA A 110 -21.96 -17.06 -16.47
N ASN A 111 -23.10 -17.63 -16.81
CA ASN A 111 -23.20 -18.93 -17.42
C ASN A 111 -22.43 -18.99 -18.72
N ASP A 112 -21.47 -18.06 -18.92
CA ASP A 112 -21.24 -17.78 -20.26
C ASP A 112 -19.88 -17.37 -20.67
N TRP A 113 -18.89 -17.72 -19.89
CA TRP A 113 -17.57 -17.90 -20.47
C TRP A 113 -17.57 -18.98 -21.54
N THR A 114 -18.46 -19.99 -21.45
CA THR A 114 -18.65 -21.01 -22.48
C THR A 114 -19.35 -20.46 -23.73
N GLU A 115 -20.18 -19.42 -23.64
CA GLU A 115 -20.73 -18.75 -24.82
C GLU A 115 -19.67 -17.90 -25.52
N VAL A 116 -18.78 -17.24 -24.73
CA VAL A 116 -17.71 -16.40 -25.26
C VAL A 116 -16.50 -17.22 -25.67
N PHE A 117 -16.23 -18.30 -24.96
CA PHE A 117 -15.09 -19.21 -25.21
C PHE A 117 -15.55 -20.66 -25.16
N PRO A 118 -16.20 -21.17 -26.22
CA PRO A 118 -16.78 -22.52 -26.24
C PRO A 118 -15.74 -23.65 -26.05
N ASP A 119 -14.47 -23.35 -26.30
CA ASP A 119 -13.37 -24.34 -26.17
C ASP A 119 -12.61 -24.20 -24.82
N ALA A 120 -12.99 -23.27 -23.96
CA ALA A 120 -12.39 -23.13 -22.64
C ALA A 120 -12.98 -24.19 -21.70
N HIS A 121 -12.34 -25.34 -21.60
CA HIS A 121 -12.56 -26.24 -20.48
C HIS A 121 -12.04 -25.61 -19.20
N GLU A 122 -12.89 -24.88 -18.48
CA GLU A 122 -12.58 -24.49 -17.12
C GLU A 122 -12.28 -25.74 -16.30
N ALA A 123 -11.03 -25.92 -15.91
CA ALA A 123 -10.69 -26.89 -14.90
C ALA A 123 -11.55 -26.60 -13.67
N ARG A 124 -12.46 -27.48 -13.32
CA ARG A 124 -13.29 -27.33 -12.12
C ARG A 124 -12.36 -26.98 -10.98
N PRO A 125 -12.63 -25.91 -10.20
CA PRO A 125 -11.82 -25.60 -9.04
C PRO A 125 -11.85 -26.82 -8.13
N ILE A 126 -10.71 -27.49 -8.00
CA ILE A 126 -10.52 -28.73 -7.23
C ILE A 126 -10.83 -28.50 -5.75
N TYR A 127 -10.93 -27.26 -5.35
CA TYR A 127 -11.24 -26.85 -3.98
C TYR A 127 -12.01 -25.52 -3.99
N ALA A 128 -13.30 -25.58 -3.69
CA ALA A 128 -13.98 -24.46 -3.09
C ALA A 128 -13.51 -24.43 -1.62
N PRO A 129 -12.70 -23.45 -1.18
CA PRO A 129 -12.37 -23.36 0.24
C PRO A 129 -13.69 -23.21 1.01
N LYS A 130 -13.88 -24.04 2.04
CA LYS A 130 -14.99 -23.88 2.96
C LYS A 130 -14.98 -22.43 3.44
N PRO A 131 -16.14 -21.76 3.57
CA PRO A 131 -16.17 -20.39 4.05
C PRO A 131 -15.39 -20.30 5.37
N PHE A 132 -14.33 -19.52 5.36
CA PHE A 132 -13.50 -19.30 6.54
C PHE A 132 -14.25 -18.35 7.47
N VAL A 133 -14.84 -18.91 8.51
CA VAL A 133 -15.48 -18.11 9.56
C VAL A 133 -14.38 -17.59 10.46
N MET A 134 -14.00 -16.34 10.28
CA MET A 134 -13.10 -15.65 11.22
C MET A 134 -13.86 -15.42 12.53
N LYS A 135 -13.43 -16.08 13.60
CA LYS A 135 -13.94 -15.85 14.95
C LYS A 135 -13.34 -14.62 15.61
N ASP A 136 -12.17 -14.16 15.13
CA ASP A 136 -11.44 -13.03 15.69
C ASP A 136 -11.05 -12.01 14.63
N PRO A 137 -11.04 -10.70 14.94
CA PRO A 137 -10.62 -9.65 14.00
C PRO A 137 -9.13 -9.82 13.65
N LEU A 138 -8.83 -9.81 12.37
CA LEU A 138 -7.46 -9.92 11.86
C LEU A 138 -6.73 -8.60 12.11
N LYS A 139 -5.77 -8.61 13.04
CA LYS A 139 -4.87 -7.46 13.27
C LYS A 139 -3.61 -7.61 12.42
N ILE A 140 -3.47 -6.77 11.42
CA ILE A 140 -2.24 -6.70 10.63
C ILE A 140 -1.33 -5.64 11.26
N THR A 141 -0.24 -6.08 11.88
CA THR A 141 0.75 -5.19 12.50
C THR A 141 2.05 -5.22 11.70
N CYS A 142 2.49 -4.06 11.24
CA CYS A 142 3.74 -3.91 10.51
C CYS A 142 4.83 -3.40 11.47
N TYR A 143 5.86 -4.20 11.72
CA TYR A 143 7.03 -3.81 12.50
C TYR A 143 8.13 -3.31 11.56
N ILE A 144 8.67 -2.12 11.86
CA ILE A 144 9.88 -1.61 11.20
C ILE A 144 11.03 -1.93 12.15
N MET A 145 11.88 -2.86 11.75
CA MET A 145 13.15 -3.14 12.42
C MET A 145 14.19 -2.07 12.08
#